data_889ebc50c3aab229eb9859b4bc5c44d3
#
_entry.id   889ebc50c3aab229eb9859b4bc5c44d3
#
_cell.length_a   1.000
_cell.length_b   1.000
_cell.length_c   1.000
_cell.angle_alpha   90.00
_cell.angle_beta   90.00
_cell.angle_gamma   90.00
#
_symmetry.space_group_name_H-M   'P 1'
#
loop_
_entity.id
_entity.type
_entity.pdbx_description
1 polymer ?
#
loop_
_entity_poly.entity_id
_entity_poly.type
_entity_poly.pdbx_seq_one_letter_code
_entity_poly.pdbx_strand_id
1 'polypeptide(L)'
;VSRFGVPPGHRVRPTKARPEVFEAMLKQAGVIRVENVHQLFDIAQLVAHQPLPAGDRVAIVGDSTALGTLTADACTSWGLKVSHGPVSLPTEATAAQFRTALAAAFADPKVDSVLTCFIPPLVTNDEDVAAAVRDMASGAEKPCAATFLGMRGVDDGHASVTGTGGSSHAIPVYTMPEDAVRALAAATRYGEWRAKDHGVPVAPPGINRRIAEDVVHTVLSMQPKGRRLTADETTALLQAYGVDVWTKVEACTVDEAVTAAARVGYPVVLKSTAPMVRHQGGLSGVRVDLRTEAALRAAWESLTERLAPLDADRLVVQRMATPGVPCVITSDEDPLFGP
;
A
#
# COMPACT_ATOMS: atom_id res chain seq x y z
N VAL A 1 5.39 -8.59 12.63
CA VAL A 1 6.77 -8.09 12.52
C VAL A 1 7.07 -7.26 13.75
N SER A 2 8.01 -7.68 14.57
CA SER A 2 8.34 -6.98 15.82
C SER A 2 9.22 -5.77 15.55
N ARG A 3 8.88 -4.61 16.15
CA ARG A 3 9.75 -3.41 16.17
C ARG A 3 11.03 -3.66 16.99
N PHE A 4 11.02 -4.66 17.86
CA PHE A 4 12.10 -4.96 18.81
C PHE A 4 13.00 -6.11 18.38
N GLY A 5 12.92 -6.53 17.12
CA GLY A 5 13.72 -7.61 16.58
C GLY A 5 13.08 -8.99 16.78
N VAL A 6 13.86 -10.00 16.55
CA VAL A 6 13.44 -11.41 16.62
C VAL A 6 13.73 -11.95 18.00
N PRO A 7 12.76 -12.59 18.67
CA PRO A 7 13.00 -13.25 19.95
C PRO A 7 14.12 -14.32 19.85
N PRO A 8 14.88 -14.55 20.91
CA PRO A 8 15.91 -15.60 20.91
C PRO A 8 15.34 -16.95 20.48
N GLY A 9 16.06 -17.65 19.62
CA GLY A 9 15.64 -18.95 19.07
C GLY A 9 14.76 -18.90 17.83
N HIS A 10 14.27 -17.73 17.42
CA HIS A 10 13.51 -17.58 16.18
C HIS A 10 14.40 -17.19 15.02
N ARG A 11 14.32 -17.93 13.91
CA ARG A 11 14.95 -17.58 12.64
C ARG A 11 13.92 -16.91 11.74
N VAL A 12 13.95 -15.60 11.67
CA VAL A 12 13.13 -14.82 10.73
C VAL A 12 14.07 -14.23 9.68
N ARG A 13 13.70 -14.35 8.41
CA ARG A 13 14.42 -13.66 7.34
C ARG A 13 14.24 -12.15 7.56
N PRO A 14 15.33 -11.37 7.68
CA PRO A 14 15.21 -9.93 7.83
C PRO A 14 14.69 -9.32 6.53
N THR A 15 13.73 -8.43 6.63
CA THR A 15 13.34 -7.58 5.50
C THR A 15 14.24 -6.36 5.43
N LYS A 16 14.57 -5.90 4.22
CA LYS A 16 15.24 -4.64 3.94
C LYS A 16 14.21 -3.52 3.67
N ALA A 17 12.93 -3.87 3.53
CA ALA A 17 11.88 -2.91 3.26
C ALA A 17 11.76 -1.91 4.41
N ARG A 18 11.70 -0.62 4.07
CA ARG A 18 11.41 0.44 5.03
C ARG A 18 10.00 0.27 5.61
N PRO A 19 9.74 0.69 6.86
CA PRO A 19 8.43 0.53 7.51
C PRO A 19 7.27 1.05 6.66
N GLU A 20 7.46 2.16 5.95
CA GLU A 20 6.41 2.76 5.10
C GLU A 20 6.09 1.88 3.88
N VAL A 21 7.11 1.26 3.29
CA VAL A 21 6.94 0.33 2.17
C VAL A 21 6.21 -0.93 2.64
N PHE A 22 6.60 -1.45 3.79
CA PHE A 22 5.95 -2.61 4.40
C PHE A 22 4.46 -2.34 4.70
N GLU A 23 4.14 -1.17 5.26
CA GLU A 23 2.75 -0.76 5.47
C GLU A 23 1.95 -0.64 4.17
N ALA A 24 2.56 -0.06 3.13
CA ALA A 24 1.92 0.06 1.83
C ALA A 24 1.62 -1.32 1.22
N MET A 25 2.55 -2.28 1.34
CA MET A 25 2.34 -3.66 0.88
C MET A 25 1.18 -4.34 1.63
N LEU A 26 1.13 -4.23 2.96
CA LEU A 26 0.04 -4.81 3.75
C LEU A 26 -1.31 -4.20 3.36
N LYS A 27 -1.37 -2.88 3.19
CA LYS A 27 -2.57 -2.18 2.76
C LYS A 27 -3.01 -2.60 1.35
N GLN A 28 -2.07 -2.76 0.42
CA GLN A 28 -2.33 -3.23 -0.95
C GLN A 28 -2.85 -4.67 -0.96
N ALA A 29 -2.34 -5.51 -0.06
CA ALA A 29 -2.76 -6.90 0.10
C ALA A 29 -4.06 -7.07 0.91
N GLY A 30 -4.69 -5.98 1.37
CA GLY A 30 -5.91 -6.04 2.19
C GLY A 30 -5.68 -6.58 3.60
N VAL A 31 -4.46 -6.51 4.11
CA VAL A 31 -4.15 -6.96 5.46
C VAL A 31 -4.49 -5.88 6.48
N ILE A 32 -5.35 -6.21 7.43
CA ILE A 32 -5.64 -5.34 8.56
C ILE A 32 -4.48 -5.44 9.56
N ARG A 33 -3.70 -4.37 9.67
CA ARG A 33 -2.62 -4.30 10.65
C ARG A 33 -3.13 -3.84 12.01
N VAL A 34 -2.68 -4.51 13.05
CA VAL A 34 -2.98 -4.18 14.45
C VAL A 34 -1.68 -3.97 15.24
N GLU A 35 -1.75 -3.23 16.34
CA GLU A 35 -0.58 -2.91 17.16
C GLU A 35 -0.37 -3.90 18.33
N ASN A 36 -1.44 -4.56 18.76
CA ASN A 36 -1.41 -5.51 19.86
C ASN A 36 -2.46 -6.61 19.70
N VAL A 37 -2.36 -7.63 20.56
CA VAL A 37 -3.25 -8.80 20.52
C VAL A 37 -4.69 -8.44 20.88
N HIS A 38 -4.92 -7.46 21.75
CA HIS A 38 -6.25 -7.01 22.11
C HIS A 38 -7.00 -6.48 20.87
N GLN A 39 -6.37 -5.58 20.13
CA GLN A 39 -6.92 -5.08 18.86
C GLN A 39 -7.16 -6.19 17.82
N LEU A 40 -6.32 -7.23 17.81
CA LEU A 40 -6.53 -8.38 16.93
C LEU A 40 -7.86 -9.06 17.23
N PHE A 41 -8.14 -9.35 18.52
CA PHE A 41 -9.38 -9.98 18.91
C PHE A 41 -10.59 -9.06 18.72
N ASP A 42 -10.46 -7.77 19.04
CA ASP A 42 -11.52 -6.78 18.82
C ASP A 42 -12.00 -6.74 17.37
N ILE A 43 -11.07 -6.72 16.44
CA ILE A 43 -11.40 -6.69 15.01
C ILE A 43 -11.89 -8.06 14.53
N ALA A 44 -11.24 -9.14 14.99
CA ALA A 44 -11.60 -10.49 14.59
C ALA A 44 -13.04 -10.85 14.98
N GLN A 45 -13.48 -10.50 16.19
CA GLN A 45 -14.86 -10.76 16.62
C GLN A 45 -15.87 -9.98 15.78
N LEU A 46 -15.57 -8.75 15.36
CA LEU A 46 -16.47 -7.99 14.49
C LEU A 46 -16.57 -8.64 13.09
N VAL A 47 -15.43 -8.89 12.47
CA VAL A 47 -15.37 -9.40 11.08
C VAL A 47 -15.89 -10.85 10.98
N ALA A 48 -15.75 -11.65 12.05
CA ALA A 48 -16.23 -13.02 12.07
C ALA A 48 -17.76 -13.12 12.23
N HIS A 49 -18.39 -12.15 12.91
CA HIS A 49 -19.79 -12.24 13.31
C HIS A 49 -20.71 -11.21 12.66
N GLN A 50 -20.16 -10.18 12.04
CA GLN A 50 -20.95 -9.11 11.45
C GLN A 50 -20.61 -8.95 9.95
N PRO A 51 -21.57 -8.50 9.13
CA PRO A 51 -21.28 -8.12 7.75
C PRO A 51 -20.29 -6.96 7.72
N LEU A 52 -19.52 -6.84 6.63
CA LEU A 52 -18.65 -5.69 6.45
C LEU A 52 -19.48 -4.43 6.18
N PRO A 53 -19.12 -3.27 6.76
CA PRO A 53 -19.77 -2.00 6.46
C PRO A 53 -19.69 -1.66 4.96
N ALA A 54 -20.79 -1.15 4.41
CA ALA A 54 -20.83 -0.70 3.02
C ALA A 54 -20.13 0.65 2.82
N GLY A 55 -19.91 1.41 3.89
CA GLY A 55 -19.28 2.72 3.89
C GLY A 55 -18.94 3.21 5.29
N ASP A 56 -18.56 4.48 5.38
CA ASP A 56 -18.03 5.13 6.59
C ASP A 56 -19.08 5.83 7.47
N ARG A 57 -20.38 5.74 7.11
CA ARG A 57 -21.47 6.45 7.77
C ARG A 57 -22.05 5.65 8.94
N VAL A 58 -22.00 6.21 10.13
CA VAL A 58 -22.32 5.51 11.38
C VAL A 58 -23.53 6.15 12.04
N ALA A 59 -24.41 5.31 12.59
CA ALA A 59 -25.41 5.72 13.57
C ALA A 59 -24.90 5.43 15.00
N ILE A 60 -25.19 6.34 15.94
CA ILE A 60 -24.90 6.16 17.35
C ILE A 60 -26.21 6.24 18.13
N VAL A 61 -26.53 5.18 18.91
CA VAL A 61 -27.70 5.10 19.76
C VAL A 61 -27.25 4.68 21.17
N GLY A 62 -27.65 5.42 22.20
CA GLY A 62 -27.27 5.09 23.58
C GLY A 62 -28.13 5.80 24.62
N ASP A 63 -27.89 5.53 25.90
CA ASP A 63 -28.59 6.11 27.05
C ASP A 63 -27.76 7.18 27.80
N SER A 64 -26.65 7.61 27.21
CA SER A 64 -25.77 8.63 27.78
C SER A 64 -25.30 9.61 26.73
N THR A 65 -25.65 10.89 26.93
CA THR A 65 -25.19 11.98 26.04
C THR A 65 -23.66 12.11 26.04
N ALA A 66 -23.03 11.98 27.20
CA ALA A 66 -21.58 12.07 27.33
C ALA A 66 -20.88 10.94 26.56
N LEU A 67 -21.37 9.70 26.71
CA LEU A 67 -20.81 8.56 26.01
C LEU A 67 -21.05 8.63 24.51
N GLY A 68 -22.24 9.10 24.09
CA GLY A 68 -22.55 9.33 22.68
C GLY A 68 -21.61 10.36 22.03
N THR A 69 -21.31 11.44 22.75
CA THR A 69 -20.35 12.48 22.29
C THR A 69 -18.93 11.92 22.16
N LEU A 70 -18.45 11.20 23.20
CA LEU A 70 -17.12 10.57 23.13
C LEU A 70 -17.02 9.56 21.99
N THR A 71 -18.08 8.79 21.75
CA THR A 71 -18.15 7.84 20.63
C THR A 71 -18.08 8.59 19.28
N ALA A 72 -18.77 9.73 19.16
CA ALA A 72 -18.74 10.55 17.94
C ALA A 72 -17.36 11.16 17.69
N ASP A 73 -16.68 11.64 18.73
CA ASP A 73 -15.30 12.14 18.65
C ASP A 73 -14.33 11.02 18.22
N ALA A 74 -14.50 9.83 18.80
CA ALA A 74 -13.73 8.64 18.38
C ALA A 74 -14.00 8.30 16.91
N CYS A 75 -15.26 8.31 16.45
CA CYS A 75 -15.60 8.07 15.04
C CYS A 75 -14.85 9.03 14.11
N THR A 76 -14.87 10.32 14.44
CA THR A 76 -14.16 11.36 13.66
C THR A 76 -12.66 11.09 13.63
N SER A 77 -12.06 10.73 14.77
CA SER A 77 -10.63 10.46 14.90
C SER A 77 -10.18 9.23 14.08
N TRP A 78 -11.06 8.27 13.87
CA TRP A 78 -10.80 7.07 13.08
C TRP A 78 -11.30 7.13 11.63
N GLY A 79 -11.83 8.30 11.21
CA GLY A 79 -12.26 8.56 9.83
C GLY A 79 -13.67 8.04 9.50
N LEU A 80 -14.48 7.77 10.52
CA LEU A 80 -15.92 7.48 10.37
C LEU A 80 -16.73 8.76 10.48
N LYS A 81 -17.90 8.79 9.83
CA LYS A 81 -18.82 9.94 9.80
C LYS A 81 -20.10 9.59 10.53
N VAL A 82 -20.41 10.32 11.58
CA VAL A 82 -21.71 10.19 12.26
C VAL A 82 -22.78 10.83 11.38
N SER A 83 -23.64 10.01 10.80
CA SER A 83 -24.72 10.44 9.91
C SER A 83 -26.12 10.38 10.56
N HIS A 84 -26.23 9.66 11.70
CA HIS A 84 -27.46 9.53 12.48
C HIS A 84 -27.14 9.58 13.97
N GLY A 85 -27.67 10.56 14.65
CA GLY A 85 -27.41 10.77 16.09
C GLY A 85 -26.15 11.61 16.39
N PRO A 86 -25.54 11.49 17.58
CA PRO A 86 -25.88 10.55 18.67
C PRO A 86 -27.30 10.69 19.20
N VAL A 87 -28.07 9.58 19.17
CA VAL A 87 -29.39 9.52 19.77
C VAL A 87 -29.20 9.18 21.25
N SER A 88 -29.54 10.11 22.13
CA SER A 88 -29.44 9.93 23.59
C SER A 88 -30.82 9.61 24.15
N LEU A 89 -31.00 8.40 24.57
CA LEU A 89 -32.19 7.95 25.31
C LEU A 89 -32.07 8.33 26.78
N PRO A 90 -33.18 8.41 27.54
CA PRO A 90 -33.12 8.57 28.98
C PRO A 90 -32.36 7.42 29.65
N THR A 91 -31.73 7.68 30.79
CA THR A 91 -30.98 6.67 31.55
C THR A 91 -31.84 5.45 32.00
N GLU A 92 -33.16 5.69 32.09
CA GLU A 92 -34.17 4.66 32.45
C GLU A 92 -34.89 4.14 31.19
N ALA A 93 -34.27 4.26 30.01
CA ALA A 93 -34.91 3.87 28.78
C ALA A 93 -35.24 2.37 28.77
N THR A 94 -36.44 2.07 28.36
CA THR A 94 -36.93 0.71 28.25
C THR A 94 -36.39 0.01 26.98
N ALA A 95 -36.41 -1.31 27.00
CA ALA A 95 -36.09 -2.12 25.80
C ALA A 95 -36.90 -1.72 24.55
N ALA A 96 -38.17 -1.31 24.75
CA ALA A 96 -39.01 -0.83 23.64
C ALA A 96 -38.51 0.49 23.03
N GLN A 97 -38.00 1.40 23.85
CA GLN A 97 -37.42 2.66 23.37
C GLN A 97 -36.12 2.42 22.61
N PHE A 98 -35.26 1.51 23.12
CA PHE A 98 -34.06 1.08 22.37
C PHE A 98 -34.42 0.44 21.04
N ARG A 99 -35.41 -0.49 20.98
CA ARG A 99 -35.88 -1.07 19.72
C ARG A 99 -36.34 -0.01 18.73
N THR A 100 -37.08 0.99 19.16
CA THR A 100 -37.58 2.07 18.31
C THR A 100 -36.41 2.91 17.74
N ALA A 101 -35.46 3.30 18.56
CA ALA A 101 -34.30 4.10 18.15
C ALA A 101 -33.38 3.30 17.21
N LEU A 102 -33.09 2.02 17.53
CA LEU A 102 -32.29 1.15 16.69
C LEU A 102 -32.98 0.86 15.35
N ALA A 103 -34.31 0.61 15.36
CA ALA A 103 -35.07 0.43 14.11
C ALA A 103 -34.92 1.64 13.17
N ALA A 104 -35.01 2.84 13.71
CA ALA A 104 -34.80 4.08 12.94
C ALA A 104 -33.38 4.17 12.37
N ALA A 105 -32.34 3.81 13.16
CA ALA A 105 -30.95 3.81 12.74
C ALA A 105 -30.68 2.77 11.63
N PHE A 106 -31.20 1.55 11.77
CA PHE A 106 -31.03 0.50 10.76
C PHE A 106 -31.80 0.81 9.47
N ALA A 107 -32.96 1.45 9.56
CA ALA A 107 -33.78 1.84 8.40
C ALA A 107 -33.25 3.06 7.64
N ASP A 108 -32.38 3.87 8.25
CA ASP A 108 -31.85 5.08 7.62
C ASP A 108 -30.88 4.74 6.45
N PRO A 109 -31.20 5.11 5.20
CA PRO A 109 -30.33 4.81 4.05
C PRO A 109 -28.99 5.56 4.07
N LYS A 110 -28.83 6.54 4.96
CA LYS A 110 -27.60 7.27 5.16
C LYS A 110 -26.64 6.61 6.15
N VAL A 111 -27.00 5.44 6.70
CA VAL A 111 -26.24 4.71 7.69
C VAL A 111 -25.71 3.43 7.08
N ASP A 112 -24.42 3.17 7.28
CA ASP A 112 -23.74 1.96 6.83
C ASP A 112 -23.45 1.00 7.98
N SER A 113 -23.45 1.50 9.24
CA SER A 113 -23.22 0.70 10.45
C SER A 113 -23.80 1.35 11.68
N VAL A 114 -24.08 0.56 12.72
CA VAL A 114 -24.70 1.04 13.96
C VAL A 114 -23.78 0.76 15.15
N LEU A 115 -23.54 1.79 15.98
CA LEU A 115 -22.91 1.68 17.28
C LEU A 115 -23.96 1.91 18.35
N THR A 116 -24.06 0.99 19.31
CA THR A 116 -24.93 1.17 20.48
C THR A 116 -24.09 1.22 21.74
N CYS A 117 -24.38 2.21 22.59
CA CYS A 117 -23.68 2.42 23.84
C CYS A 117 -24.69 2.40 25.00
N PHE A 118 -24.50 1.47 25.91
CA PHE A 118 -25.40 1.28 27.03
C PHE A 118 -24.65 1.32 28.37
N ILE A 119 -25.16 2.09 29.31
CA ILE A 119 -24.69 2.12 30.70
C ILE A 119 -25.76 1.43 31.56
N PRO A 120 -25.51 0.19 32.06
CA PRO A 120 -26.49 -0.50 32.84
C PRO A 120 -26.86 0.29 34.11
N PRO A 121 -28.13 0.65 34.30
CA PRO A 121 -28.58 1.29 35.53
C PRO A 121 -28.54 0.29 36.65
N LEU A 122 -28.26 0.76 37.87
CA LEU A 122 -28.12 -0.10 39.09
C LEU A 122 -29.40 -0.87 39.46
N VAL A 123 -30.53 -0.60 38.83
CA VAL A 123 -31.87 -1.06 39.27
C VAL A 123 -32.70 -1.71 38.15
N THR A 124 -32.30 -1.68 36.91
CA THR A 124 -33.09 -2.26 35.78
C THR A 124 -32.39 -3.49 35.17
N ASN A 125 -33.22 -4.33 34.54
CA ASN A 125 -32.76 -5.59 33.96
C ASN A 125 -32.00 -5.34 32.66
N ASP A 126 -30.67 -5.40 32.72
CA ASP A 126 -29.74 -5.22 31.58
C ASP A 126 -30.02 -6.19 30.46
N GLU A 127 -30.59 -7.36 30.79
CA GLU A 127 -30.87 -8.45 29.85
C GLU A 127 -31.92 -8.07 28.83
N ASP A 128 -32.94 -7.27 29.21
CA ASP A 128 -34.01 -6.87 28.30
C ASP A 128 -33.50 -5.87 27.22
N VAL A 129 -32.58 -4.97 27.58
CA VAL A 129 -31.98 -4.03 26.61
C VAL A 129 -30.98 -4.76 25.72
N ALA A 130 -30.17 -5.63 26.29
CA ALA A 130 -29.26 -6.48 25.50
C ALA A 130 -30.03 -7.37 24.52
N ALA A 131 -31.17 -7.95 24.95
CA ALA A 131 -32.06 -8.69 24.06
C ALA A 131 -32.65 -7.82 22.94
N ALA A 132 -33.04 -6.58 23.27
CA ALA A 132 -33.55 -5.64 22.26
C ALA A 132 -32.52 -5.30 21.19
N VAL A 133 -31.26 -5.06 21.60
CA VAL A 133 -30.13 -4.81 20.67
C VAL A 133 -29.91 -6.04 19.78
N ARG A 134 -29.88 -7.23 20.38
CA ARG A 134 -29.72 -8.49 19.65
C ARG A 134 -30.82 -8.71 18.60
N ASP A 135 -32.09 -8.58 19.02
CA ASP A 135 -33.22 -8.79 18.14
C ASP A 135 -33.19 -7.87 16.92
N MET A 136 -32.80 -6.60 17.11
CA MET A 136 -32.76 -5.61 16.06
C MET A 136 -31.59 -5.82 15.09
N ALA A 137 -30.47 -6.31 15.57
CA ALA A 137 -29.27 -6.51 14.73
C ALA A 137 -29.23 -7.89 14.07
N SER A 138 -29.95 -8.90 14.60
CA SER A 138 -29.89 -10.31 14.11
C SER A 138 -30.37 -10.50 12.66
N GLY A 139 -31.17 -9.60 12.14
CA GLY A 139 -31.67 -9.64 10.75
C GLY A 139 -31.16 -8.49 9.87
N ALA A 140 -30.30 -7.64 10.40
CA ALA A 140 -29.86 -6.45 9.70
C ALA A 140 -28.73 -6.73 8.72
N GLU A 141 -28.78 -6.12 7.55
CA GLU A 141 -27.69 -6.14 6.56
C GLU A 141 -26.51 -5.24 6.97
N LYS A 142 -26.74 -4.32 7.92
CA LYS A 142 -25.76 -3.39 8.44
C LYS A 142 -25.12 -3.95 9.70
N PRO A 143 -23.79 -3.89 9.85
CA PRO A 143 -23.12 -4.34 11.05
C PRO A 143 -23.49 -3.50 12.27
N CYS A 144 -23.54 -4.17 13.42
CA CYS A 144 -23.76 -3.55 14.71
C CYS A 144 -22.63 -3.93 15.67
N ALA A 145 -22.15 -2.95 16.43
CA ALA A 145 -21.25 -3.18 17.56
C ALA A 145 -21.83 -2.52 18.81
N ALA A 146 -21.69 -3.18 19.95
CA ALA A 146 -22.23 -2.71 21.20
C ALA A 146 -21.12 -2.42 22.23
N THR A 147 -21.36 -1.42 23.06
CA THR A 147 -20.56 -1.14 24.26
C THR A 147 -21.45 -1.17 25.49
N PHE A 148 -21.11 -2.01 26.44
CA PHE A 148 -21.76 -2.09 27.74
C PHE A 148 -20.76 -1.69 28.82
N LEU A 149 -20.88 -0.47 29.32
CA LEU A 149 -19.96 0.03 30.34
C LEU A 149 -20.23 -0.64 31.68
N GLY A 150 -19.16 -1.10 32.35
CA GLY A 150 -19.25 -1.71 33.69
C GLY A 150 -19.42 -3.22 33.69
N MET A 151 -19.70 -3.85 32.55
CA MET A 151 -19.72 -5.31 32.45
C MET A 151 -18.30 -5.82 32.18
N ARG A 152 -17.74 -6.51 33.15
CA ARG A 152 -16.47 -7.23 33.00
C ARG A 152 -16.75 -8.69 32.64
N GLY A 153 -16.43 -9.02 31.43
CA GLY A 153 -16.60 -10.39 30.92
C GLY A 153 -17.85 -10.51 30.05
N VAL A 154 -17.68 -11.11 28.89
CA VAL A 154 -18.80 -11.52 28.05
C VAL A 154 -19.38 -12.74 28.73
N ASP A 155 -20.52 -12.59 29.39
CA ASP A 155 -21.32 -13.75 29.77
C ASP A 155 -21.78 -14.42 28.48
N ASP A 156 -21.57 -15.73 28.31
CA ASP A 156 -21.90 -16.48 27.09
C ASP A 156 -23.35 -16.27 26.58
N GLY A 157 -24.24 -15.83 27.48
CA GLY A 157 -25.61 -15.44 27.19
C GLY A 157 -25.74 -14.12 26.41
N HIS A 158 -24.75 -13.24 26.46
CA HIS A 158 -24.77 -11.92 25.80
C HIS A 158 -24.03 -11.93 24.44
N ALA A 159 -23.21 -12.94 24.18
CA ALA A 159 -22.35 -13.02 23.00
C ALA A 159 -22.93 -13.86 21.85
N SER A 160 -23.98 -14.64 22.05
CA SER A 160 -24.51 -15.48 20.97
C SER A 160 -26.01 -15.31 20.78
N VAL A 161 -26.40 -14.87 19.59
CA VAL A 161 -27.76 -14.98 19.09
C VAL A 161 -27.76 -15.99 17.95
N THR A 162 -28.35 -17.14 18.21
CA THR A 162 -28.79 -18.05 17.15
C THR A 162 -30.03 -17.47 16.51
N GLY A 163 -29.89 -16.82 15.37
CA GLY A 163 -31.04 -16.40 14.57
C GLY A 163 -31.77 -17.61 14.01
N THR A 164 -33.11 -17.55 13.98
CA THR A 164 -34.01 -18.58 13.46
C THR A 164 -33.90 -18.81 11.93
N GLY A 165 -32.77 -18.46 11.32
CA GLY A 165 -32.51 -18.57 9.87
C GLY A 165 -31.13 -19.12 9.48
N GLY A 166 -30.40 -19.75 10.40
CA GLY A 166 -29.14 -20.44 10.07
C GLY A 166 -27.89 -19.55 9.94
N SER A 167 -28.00 -18.22 10.01
CA SER A 167 -26.87 -17.29 10.10
C SER A 167 -26.89 -16.63 11.50
N SER A 168 -26.05 -17.12 12.39
CA SER A 168 -25.87 -16.54 13.72
C SER A 168 -24.99 -15.28 13.62
N HIS A 169 -25.58 -14.12 13.69
CA HIS A 169 -24.87 -12.85 13.80
C HIS A 169 -24.75 -12.48 15.28
N ALA A 170 -23.69 -12.96 15.93
CA ALA A 170 -23.37 -12.48 17.27
C ALA A 170 -22.97 -11.00 17.21
N ILE A 171 -23.51 -10.19 18.12
CA ILE A 171 -23.13 -8.78 18.22
C ILE A 171 -21.88 -8.69 19.07
N PRO A 172 -20.76 -8.20 18.53
CA PRO A 172 -19.56 -8.02 19.32
C PRO A 172 -19.78 -6.91 20.36
N VAL A 173 -19.42 -7.24 21.60
CA VAL A 173 -19.50 -6.33 22.73
C VAL A 173 -18.10 -5.89 23.15
N TYR A 174 -17.93 -4.59 23.32
CA TYR A 174 -16.67 -3.96 23.68
C TYR A 174 -16.80 -3.30 25.07
N THR A 175 -15.71 -3.27 25.80
CA THR A 175 -15.68 -2.61 27.11
C THR A 175 -15.64 -1.09 27.01
N MET A 176 -15.07 -0.57 25.92
CA MET A 176 -14.97 0.87 25.67
C MET A 176 -15.45 1.20 24.26
N PRO A 177 -16.13 2.34 24.05
CA PRO A 177 -16.63 2.74 22.73
C PRO A 177 -15.50 2.98 21.74
N GLU A 178 -14.34 3.43 22.18
CA GLU A 178 -13.18 3.64 21.32
C GLU A 178 -12.68 2.32 20.71
N ASP A 179 -12.79 1.21 21.43
CA ASP A 179 -12.42 -0.12 20.92
C ASP A 179 -13.41 -0.59 19.86
N ALA A 180 -14.71 -0.38 20.07
CA ALA A 180 -15.76 -0.65 19.11
C ALA A 180 -15.58 0.19 17.83
N VAL A 181 -15.34 1.49 17.98
CA VAL A 181 -15.11 2.43 16.87
C VAL A 181 -13.87 2.03 16.06
N ARG A 182 -12.77 1.69 16.74
CA ARG A 182 -11.53 1.27 16.09
C ARG A 182 -11.72 -0.02 15.28
N ALA A 183 -12.42 -1.00 15.86
CA ALA A 183 -12.73 -2.26 15.19
C ALA A 183 -13.62 -2.02 13.96
N LEU A 184 -14.66 -1.19 14.11
CA LEU A 184 -15.55 -0.82 13.03
C LEU A 184 -14.83 -0.07 11.91
N ALA A 185 -13.97 0.90 12.23
CA ALA A 185 -13.18 1.63 11.26
C ALA A 185 -12.21 0.72 10.48
N ALA A 186 -11.65 -0.30 11.14
CA ALA A 186 -10.81 -1.29 10.47
C ALA A 186 -11.63 -2.16 9.52
N ALA A 187 -12.81 -2.62 9.94
CA ALA A 187 -13.73 -3.40 9.10
C ALA A 187 -14.25 -2.57 7.91
N THR A 188 -14.53 -1.27 8.11
CA THR A 188 -14.95 -0.34 7.03
C THR A 188 -13.87 -0.24 5.97
N ARG A 189 -12.63 0.08 6.36
CA ARG A 189 -11.50 0.15 5.42
C ARG A 189 -11.25 -1.16 4.67
N TYR A 190 -11.47 -2.29 5.33
CA TYR A 190 -11.36 -3.60 4.69
C TYR A 190 -12.52 -3.84 3.72
N GLY A 191 -13.75 -3.45 4.07
CA GLY A 191 -14.92 -3.50 3.19
C GLY A 191 -14.72 -2.66 1.92
N GLU A 192 -14.25 -1.43 2.08
CA GLU A 192 -13.90 -0.54 0.96
C GLU A 192 -12.80 -1.14 0.08
N TRP A 193 -11.77 -1.73 0.71
CA TRP A 193 -10.71 -2.42 -0.04
C TRP A 193 -11.27 -3.59 -0.84
N ARG A 194 -12.12 -4.42 -0.25
CA ARG A 194 -12.75 -5.56 -0.95
C ARG A 194 -13.66 -5.15 -2.09
N ALA A 195 -14.36 -4.03 -1.94
CA ALA A 195 -15.27 -3.50 -2.97
C ALA A 195 -14.54 -2.82 -4.13
N LYS A 196 -13.27 -2.46 -3.92
CA LYS A 196 -12.46 -1.77 -4.93
C LYS A 196 -12.05 -2.75 -6.03
N ASP A 197 -12.13 -2.29 -7.28
CA ASP A 197 -11.51 -3.00 -8.40
C ASP A 197 -9.98 -2.92 -8.26
N HIS A 198 -9.34 -4.06 -8.07
CA HIS A 198 -7.88 -4.19 -7.99
C HIS A 198 -7.23 -4.36 -9.35
N GLY A 199 -8.03 -4.38 -10.43
CA GLY A 199 -7.57 -4.64 -11.77
C GLY A 199 -7.02 -6.07 -11.96
N VAL A 200 -6.51 -6.31 -13.14
CA VAL A 200 -5.84 -7.58 -13.47
C VAL A 200 -4.39 -7.29 -13.89
N PRO A 201 -3.44 -8.16 -13.53
CA PRO A 201 -2.07 -8.05 -14.02
C PRO A 201 -2.06 -8.10 -15.54
N VAL A 202 -1.54 -7.06 -16.16
CA VAL A 202 -1.39 -6.99 -17.62
C VAL A 202 0.09 -7.14 -17.94
N ALA A 203 0.42 -8.10 -18.81
CA ALA A 203 1.74 -8.19 -19.39
C ALA A 203 1.89 -7.07 -20.44
N PRO A 204 2.83 -6.13 -20.30
CA PRO A 204 3.07 -5.13 -21.31
C PRO A 204 3.39 -5.79 -22.68
N PRO A 205 2.93 -5.21 -23.81
CA PRO A 205 3.29 -5.73 -25.12
C PRO A 205 4.80 -5.59 -25.37
N GLY A 206 5.36 -6.49 -26.17
CA GLY A 206 6.78 -6.43 -26.56
C GLY A 206 7.74 -7.13 -25.60
N ILE A 207 7.26 -7.75 -24.50
CA ILE A 207 8.11 -8.53 -23.60
C ILE A 207 8.46 -9.88 -24.26
N ASN A 208 9.76 -10.15 -24.36
CA ASN A 208 10.29 -11.44 -24.79
C ASN A 208 11.06 -12.11 -23.64
N ARG A 209 10.34 -12.85 -22.80
CA ARG A 209 10.94 -13.53 -21.64
C ARG A 209 12.06 -14.47 -22.00
N ARG A 210 11.94 -15.16 -23.16
CA ARG A 210 12.95 -16.13 -23.59
C ARG A 210 14.30 -15.45 -23.82
N ILE A 211 14.33 -14.31 -24.51
CA ILE A 211 15.57 -13.55 -24.73
C ILE A 211 16.15 -13.09 -23.38
N ALA A 212 15.30 -12.59 -22.47
CA ALA A 212 15.75 -12.16 -21.15
C ALA A 212 16.35 -13.33 -20.34
N GLU A 213 15.70 -14.49 -20.33
CA GLU A 213 16.17 -15.71 -19.66
C GLU A 213 17.49 -16.19 -20.27
N ASP A 214 17.64 -16.19 -21.60
CA ASP A 214 18.86 -16.59 -22.30
C ASP A 214 20.05 -15.69 -21.91
N VAL A 215 19.86 -14.37 -21.82
CA VAL A 215 20.88 -13.43 -21.34
C VAL A 215 21.31 -13.76 -19.91
N VAL A 216 20.34 -13.92 -19.00
CA VAL A 216 20.61 -14.21 -17.60
C VAL A 216 21.29 -15.57 -17.44
N HIS A 217 20.80 -16.61 -18.12
CA HIS A 217 21.35 -17.94 -18.09
C HIS A 217 22.81 -17.98 -18.60
N THR A 218 23.09 -17.27 -19.69
CA THR A 218 24.44 -17.16 -20.25
C THR A 218 25.40 -16.56 -19.23
N VAL A 219 25.02 -15.47 -18.57
CA VAL A 219 25.86 -14.83 -17.55
C VAL A 219 26.10 -15.74 -16.35
N LEU A 220 25.04 -16.37 -15.83
CA LEU A 220 25.13 -17.23 -14.65
C LEU A 220 25.85 -18.55 -14.92
N SER A 221 25.79 -19.07 -16.15
CA SER A 221 26.58 -20.27 -16.53
C SER A 221 28.09 -20.00 -16.51
N MET A 222 28.53 -18.79 -16.89
CA MET A 222 29.92 -18.38 -16.83
C MET A 222 30.36 -17.95 -15.43
N GLN A 223 29.48 -17.29 -14.69
CA GLN A 223 29.74 -16.82 -13.33
C GLN A 223 28.52 -17.07 -12.42
N PRO A 224 28.47 -18.26 -11.76
CA PRO A 224 27.33 -18.66 -10.94
C PRO A 224 26.98 -17.72 -9.76
N LYS A 225 27.96 -16.92 -9.30
CA LYS A 225 27.76 -15.90 -8.26
C LYS A 225 27.18 -14.58 -8.80
N GLY A 226 26.97 -14.51 -10.11
CA GLY A 226 26.59 -13.29 -10.79
C GLY A 226 27.73 -12.30 -10.98
N ARG A 227 27.52 -11.34 -11.84
CA ARG A 227 28.39 -10.18 -12.10
C ARG A 227 27.56 -9.01 -12.64
N ARG A 228 28.22 -7.87 -12.73
CA ARG A 228 27.63 -6.75 -13.48
C ARG A 228 27.54 -7.12 -14.95
N LEU A 229 26.40 -6.87 -15.57
CA LEU A 229 26.18 -7.04 -16.99
C LEU A 229 27.04 -6.06 -17.79
N THR A 230 27.50 -6.47 -18.95
CA THR A 230 28.10 -5.58 -19.94
C THR A 230 27.04 -4.60 -20.51
N ALA A 231 27.49 -3.60 -21.26
CA ALA A 231 26.58 -2.66 -21.89
C ALA A 231 25.61 -3.35 -22.89
N ASP A 232 26.13 -4.31 -23.65
CA ASP A 232 25.34 -5.04 -24.65
C ASP A 232 24.35 -6.01 -24.00
N GLU A 233 24.79 -6.75 -22.98
CA GLU A 233 23.91 -7.61 -22.20
C GLU A 233 22.80 -6.81 -21.50
N THR A 234 23.15 -5.65 -20.95
CA THR A 234 22.16 -4.73 -20.34
C THR A 234 21.16 -4.24 -21.38
N THR A 235 21.64 -3.87 -22.55
CA THR A 235 20.78 -3.41 -23.65
C THR A 235 19.86 -4.52 -24.12
N ALA A 236 20.40 -5.73 -24.35
CA ALA A 236 19.60 -6.89 -24.76
C ALA A 236 18.53 -7.26 -23.72
N LEU A 237 18.89 -7.25 -22.44
CA LEU A 237 17.95 -7.54 -21.36
C LEU A 237 16.83 -6.49 -21.27
N LEU A 238 17.15 -5.20 -21.30
CA LEU A 238 16.17 -4.12 -21.25
C LEU A 238 15.25 -4.12 -22.47
N GLN A 239 15.81 -4.31 -23.67
CA GLN A 239 15.01 -4.42 -24.90
C GLN A 239 14.08 -5.64 -24.88
N ALA A 240 14.51 -6.75 -24.29
CA ALA A 240 13.66 -7.93 -24.11
C ALA A 240 12.43 -7.64 -23.21
N TYR A 241 12.50 -6.64 -22.36
CA TYR A 241 11.37 -6.13 -21.54
C TYR A 241 10.66 -4.91 -22.16
N GLY A 242 10.95 -4.61 -23.44
CA GLY A 242 10.29 -3.50 -24.15
C GLY A 242 10.79 -2.11 -23.73
N VAL A 243 11.92 -2.03 -23.01
CA VAL A 243 12.56 -0.76 -22.65
C VAL A 243 13.45 -0.32 -23.80
N ASP A 244 13.11 0.80 -24.42
CA ASP A 244 13.91 1.37 -25.51
C ASP A 244 15.21 1.98 -24.95
N VAL A 245 16.33 1.35 -25.31
CA VAL A 245 17.67 1.79 -24.90
C VAL A 245 18.33 2.51 -26.07
N TRP A 246 18.65 3.77 -25.85
CA TRP A 246 19.30 4.54 -26.89
C TRP A 246 20.67 4.00 -27.24
N THR A 247 20.84 3.65 -28.49
CA THR A 247 22.06 3.07 -29.05
C THR A 247 23.25 4.00 -28.82
N LYS A 248 24.32 3.43 -28.32
CA LYS A 248 25.65 4.04 -28.23
C LYS A 248 26.49 3.45 -29.34
N VAL A 249 27.17 4.27 -30.09
CA VAL A 249 28.08 3.85 -31.15
C VAL A 249 29.49 4.25 -30.74
N GLU A 250 30.36 3.28 -30.55
CA GLU A 250 31.78 3.52 -30.29
C GLU A 250 32.44 4.08 -31.57
N ALA A 251 33.35 5.01 -31.38
CA ALA A 251 34.15 5.59 -32.43
C ALA A 251 35.59 5.69 -31.94
N CYS A 252 36.51 5.25 -32.77
CA CYS A 252 37.96 5.34 -32.53
C CYS A 252 38.58 6.53 -33.29
N THR A 253 37.86 7.04 -34.28
CA THR A 253 38.27 8.18 -35.09
C THR A 253 37.14 9.20 -35.22
N VAL A 254 37.51 10.43 -35.53
CA VAL A 254 36.53 11.50 -35.75
C VAL A 254 35.61 11.19 -36.93
N ASP A 255 36.10 10.55 -38.00
CA ASP A 255 35.27 10.19 -39.16
C ASP A 255 34.29 9.05 -38.84
N GLU A 256 34.69 8.10 -38.02
CA GLU A 256 33.75 7.12 -37.43
C GLU A 256 32.67 7.77 -36.58
N ALA A 257 33.04 8.77 -35.76
CA ALA A 257 32.08 9.52 -34.96
C ALA A 257 31.09 10.30 -35.84
N VAL A 258 31.54 10.91 -36.93
CA VAL A 258 30.68 11.60 -37.90
C VAL A 258 29.71 10.61 -38.57
N THR A 259 30.22 9.47 -39.01
CA THR A 259 29.40 8.40 -39.60
C THR A 259 28.36 7.88 -38.60
N ALA A 260 28.76 7.67 -37.35
CA ALA A 260 27.85 7.28 -36.29
C ALA A 260 26.77 8.34 -36.06
N ALA A 261 27.15 9.61 -35.98
CA ALA A 261 26.21 10.72 -35.78
C ALA A 261 25.18 10.84 -36.92
N ALA A 262 25.62 10.66 -38.17
CA ALA A 262 24.73 10.65 -39.34
C ALA A 262 23.71 9.49 -39.23
N ARG A 263 24.13 8.34 -38.72
CA ARG A 263 23.24 7.18 -38.55
C ARG A 263 22.23 7.32 -37.41
N VAL A 264 22.65 7.86 -36.25
CA VAL A 264 21.75 8.02 -35.09
C VAL A 264 20.88 9.28 -35.13
N GLY A 265 21.27 10.24 -35.97
CA GLY A 265 20.58 11.52 -36.14
C GLY A 265 21.01 12.61 -35.15
N TYR A 266 21.29 13.80 -35.68
CA TYR A 266 21.56 14.98 -34.85
C TYR A 266 20.28 15.50 -34.14
N PRO A 267 20.41 16.16 -32.99
CA PRO A 267 21.64 16.44 -32.24
C PRO A 267 22.17 15.19 -31.51
N VAL A 268 23.49 15.13 -31.33
CA VAL A 268 24.16 14.02 -30.67
C VAL A 268 24.93 14.45 -29.40
N VAL A 269 25.26 13.47 -28.60
CA VAL A 269 26.14 13.56 -27.43
C VAL A 269 27.40 12.77 -27.74
N LEU A 270 28.55 13.35 -27.46
CA LEU A 270 29.86 12.70 -27.47
C LEU A 270 30.34 12.53 -26.04
N LYS A 271 30.69 11.31 -25.64
CA LYS A 271 31.11 11.05 -24.25
C LYS A 271 32.15 9.94 -24.14
N SER A 272 33.04 10.05 -23.14
CA SER A 272 33.95 8.97 -22.76
C SER A 272 33.22 7.89 -21.98
N THR A 273 33.57 6.62 -22.21
CA THR A 273 33.08 5.47 -21.47
C THR A 273 33.99 5.07 -20.32
N ALA A 274 35.15 5.72 -20.16
CA ALA A 274 36.11 5.39 -19.11
C ALA A 274 35.53 5.59 -17.70
N PRO A 275 35.63 4.56 -16.81
CA PRO A 275 35.05 4.62 -15.48
C PRO A 275 35.57 5.80 -14.63
N MET A 276 36.86 6.12 -14.77
CA MET A 276 37.48 7.21 -13.99
C MET A 276 36.92 8.58 -14.36
N VAL A 277 36.47 8.79 -15.59
CA VAL A 277 35.89 10.06 -16.04
C VAL A 277 34.47 10.26 -15.50
N ARG A 278 33.74 9.18 -15.24
CA ARG A 278 32.35 9.25 -14.74
C ARG A 278 32.23 9.78 -13.31
N HIS A 279 33.27 9.66 -12.50
CA HIS A 279 33.23 9.97 -11.08
C HIS A 279 34.01 11.23 -10.68
N GLN A 280 34.67 11.88 -11.61
CA GLN A 280 35.41 13.11 -11.34
C GLN A 280 34.60 14.33 -11.82
N GLY A 281 33.96 15.03 -10.89
CA GLY A 281 33.10 16.19 -11.18
C GLY A 281 33.79 17.38 -11.88
N GLY A 282 35.13 17.38 -12.01
CA GLY A 282 35.90 18.39 -12.73
C GLY A 282 36.29 18.03 -14.17
N LEU A 283 36.24 16.74 -14.49
CA LEU A 283 36.56 16.23 -15.83
C LEU A 283 35.27 16.01 -16.62
N SER A 284 34.79 17.05 -17.29
CA SER A 284 33.64 16.93 -18.19
C SER A 284 33.99 16.09 -19.41
N GLY A 285 33.91 14.75 -19.26
CA GLY A 285 34.06 13.79 -20.37
C GLY A 285 32.86 13.69 -21.30
N VAL A 286 31.99 14.69 -21.30
CA VAL A 286 30.75 14.70 -22.10
C VAL A 286 30.61 16.04 -22.80
N ARG A 287 30.21 16.00 -24.07
CA ARG A 287 29.75 17.15 -24.88
C ARG A 287 28.35 16.86 -25.36
N VAL A 288 27.43 17.75 -25.07
CA VAL A 288 26.01 17.63 -25.38
C VAL A 288 25.57 18.60 -26.44
N ASP A 289 24.41 18.37 -27.06
CA ASP A 289 23.75 19.23 -28.01
C ASP A 289 24.63 19.56 -29.25
N LEU A 290 25.37 18.57 -29.73
CA LEU A 290 26.16 18.69 -30.95
C LEU A 290 25.21 18.55 -32.14
N ARG A 291 24.93 19.67 -32.79
CA ARG A 291 23.89 19.77 -33.83
C ARG A 291 24.42 19.63 -35.24
N THR A 292 25.74 19.78 -35.44
CA THR A 292 26.39 19.77 -36.75
C THR A 292 27.66 18.92 -36.72
N GLU A 293 28.09 18.47 -37.92
CA GLU A 293 29.36 17.78 -38.08
C GLU A 293 30.54 18.62 -37.58
N ALA A 294 30.56 19.91 -37.91
CA ALA A 294 31.63 20.82 -37.47
C ALA A 294 31.73 20.90 -35.91
N ALA A 295 30.57 21.00 -35.25
CA ALA A 295 30.52 20.98 -33.78
C ALA A 295 30.99 19.65 -33.19
N LEU A 296 30.67 18.53 -33.84
CA LEU A 296 31.13 17.20 -33.41
C LEU A 296 32.65 17.05 -33.58
N ARG A 297 33.23 17.48 -34.71
CA ARG A 297 34.66 17.46 -34.96
C ARG A 297 35.44 18.28 -33.91
N ALA A 298 35.00 19.51 -33.67
CA ALA A 298 35.62 20.37 -32.63
C ALA A 298 35.49 19.77 -31.23
N ALA A 299 34.34 19.17 -30.90
CA ALA A 299 34.15 18.47 -29.63
C ALA A 299 35.03 17.25 -29.48
N TRP A 300 35.25 16.51 -30.59
CA TRP A 300 36.13 15.34 -30.61
C TRP A 300 37.57 15.75 -30.29
N GLU A 301 38.13 16.73 -31.03
CA GLU A 301 39.48 17.24 -30.79
C GLU A 301 39.67 17.70 -29.32
N SER A 302 38.76 18.51 -28.83
CA SER A 302 38.79 18.99 -27.44
C SER A 302 38.73 17.88 -26.41
N LEU A 303 37.94 16.82 -26.64
CA LEU A 303 37.83 15.69 -25.68
C LEU A 303 39.03 14.76 -25.74
N THR A 304 39.51 14.43 -26.97
CA THR A 304 40.67 13.55 -27.12
C THR A 304 41.93 14.17 -26.57
N GLU A 305 42.19 15.45 -26.81
CA GLU A 305 43.32 16.19 -26.22
C GLU A 305 43.27 16.14 -24.69
N ARG A 306 42.09 16.39 -24.11
CA ARG A 306 41.91 16.42 -22.65
C ARG A 306 42.01 15.04 -22.01
N LEU A 307 41.55 14.00 -22.66
CA LEU A 307 41.43 12.67 -22.09
C LEU A 307 42.61 11.74 -22.43
N ALA A 308 43.43 12.06 -23.42
CA ALA A 308 44.61 11.31 -23.79
C ALA A 308 45.57 11.02 -22.64
N PRO A 309 45.87 12.00 -21.72
CA PRO A 309 46.73 11.74 -20.58
C PRO A 309 46.18 10.69 -19.58
N LEU A 310 44.88 10.38 -19.68
CA LEU A 310 44.16 9.48 -18.77
C LEU A 310 43.87 8.12 -19.44
N ASP A 311 44.37 7.86 -20.65
CA ASP A 311 44.01 6.68 -21.45
C ASP A 311 42.48 6.47 -21.54
N ALA A 312 41.74 7.59 -21.64
CA ALA A 312 40.29 7.65 -21.58
C ALA A 312 39.66 8.18 -22.89
N ASP A 313 40.38 8.07 -24.00
CA ASP A 313 40.07 8.62 -25.30
C ASP A 313 39.05 7.79 -26.12
N ARG A 314 38.61 6.64 -25.59
CA ARG A 314 37.49 5.89 -26.19
C ARG A 314 36.19 6.66 -26.03
N LEU A 315 35.68 7.13 -27.12
CA LEU A 315 34.48 7.94 -27.15
C LEU A 315 33.30 7.19 -27.79
N VAL A 316 32.12 7.56 -27.35
CA VAL A 316 30.86 7.07 -27.93
C VAL A 316 29.99 8.23 -28.39
N VAL A 317 29.33 8.03 -29.50
CA VAL A 317 28.30 8.91 -30.04
C VAL A 317 26.94 8.32 -29.67
N GLN A 318 26.05 9.16 -29.16
CA GLN A 318 24.70 8.79 -28.82
C GLN A 318 23.73 9.91 -29.19
N ARG A 319 22.51 9.57 -29.60
CA ARG A 319 21.45 10.55 -29.82
C ARG A 319 21.21 11.38 -28.56
N MET A 320 21.02 12.70 -28.75
CA MET A 320 20.67 13.60 -27.64
C MET A 320 19.27 13.27 -27.09
N ALA A 321 19.15 13.20 -25.77
CA ALA A 321 17.85 13.09 -25.13
C ALA A 321 17.01 14.34 -25.37
N THR A 322 15.73 14.17 -25.65
CA THR A 322 14.80 15.29 -25.61
C THR A 322 14.65 15.80 -24.17
N PRO A 323 14.47 17.11 -23.97
CA PRO A 323 14.22 17.64 -22.64
C PRO A 323 13.04 16.93 -21.96
N GLY A 324 13.19 16.58 -20.71
CA GLY A 324 12.19 15.86 -19.92
C GLY A 324 12.54 15.86 -18.44
N VAL A 325 11.65 15.30 -17.62
CA VAL A 325 11.91 15.11 -16.19
C VAL A 325 12.79 13.88 -16.01
N PRO A 326 13.98 14.02 -15.40
CA PRO A 326 14.85 12.87 -15.15
C PRO A 326 14.23 11.99 -14.05
N CYS A 327 14.02 10.71 -14.36
CA CYS A 327 13.55 9.71 -13.42
C CYS A 327 14.58 8.59 -13.29
N VAL A 328 14.75 8.09 -12.07
CA VAL A 328 15.57 6.90 -11.78
C VAL A 328 14.67 5.84 -11.18
N ILE A 329 14.68 4.67 -11.78
CA ILE A 329 13.97 3.50 -11.26
C ILE A 329 15.03 2.51 -10.81
N THR A 330 14.94 2.10 -9.55
CA THR A 330 15.79 1.06 -8.96
C THR A 330 14.92 -0.10 -8.51
N SER A 331 15.43 -1.32 -8.65
CA SER A 331 14.83 -2.54 -8.14
C SER A 331 15.86 -3.25 -7.29
N ASP A 332 15.48 -3.56 -6.06
CA ASP A 332 16.29 -4.31 -5.12
C ASP A 332 15.52 -5.57 -4.70
N GLU A 333 16.24 -6.67 -4.51
CA GLU A 333 15.66 -7.89 -3.99
C GLU A 333 15.57 -7.85 -2.47
N ASP A 334 14.38 -8.04 -1.93
CA ASP A 334 14.16 -8.24 -0.50
C ASP A 334 14.15 -9.73 -0.18
N PRO A 335 14.93 -10.19 0.87
CA PRO A 335 15.02 -11.61 1.21
C PRO A 335 13.70 -12.27 1.60
N LEU A 336 12.71 -11.46 2.03
CA LEU A 336 11.40 -11.94 2.47
C LEU A 336 10.33 -11.79 1.39
N PHE A 337 10.35 -10.68 0.65
CA PHE A 337 9.27 -10.30 -0.28
C PHE A 337 9.66 -10.44 -1.77
N GLY A 338 10.94 -10.64 -2.07
CA GLY A 338 11.44 -10.68 -3.45
C GLY A 338 11.67 -9.28 -4.03
N PRO A 339 11.72 -9.13 -5.34
CA PRO A 339 11.97 -7.87 -6.04
C PRO A 339 10.82 -6.90 -5.97
#